data_6f147a79de06f7845540dcdfacfb629d
#
_entry.id   6f147a79de06f7845540dcdfacfb629d
#
_cell.length_a   1.000
_cell.length_b   1.000
_cell.length_c   1.000
_cell.angle_alpha   90.00
_cell.angle_beta   90.00
_cell.angle_gamma   90.00
#
_symmetry.space_group_name_H-M   'P 1'
#
loop_
_entity.id
_entity.type
_entity.pdbx_description
1 polymer ?
#
loop_
_entity_poly.entity_id
_entity_poly.type
_entity_poly.pdbx_seq_one_letter_code
_entity_poly.pdbx_strand_id
1 'polypeptide(L)'
;VAGELIVAVEDAAEQAEAHAPLRVQHGFDWPYPEPAHLLPRGEVLPEGPVLKAFLRSSTLGQDELLARARRVVDPAEAEVTHAGLGFIEVLPPGVTKATGLAVALERYGGGFGDVLVFGDMPNDLPMIGAVTEAGGRAVAVANAHPAVRAAAGGLTGGHDADGVARYLEAVLAGA
;
A
#
# COMPACT_ATOMS: atom_id res chain seq x y z
N VAL A 1 14.26 17.35 -16.52
CA VAL A 1 13.21 18.18 -15.93
C VAL A 1 12.23 17.20 -15.32
N ALA A 2 12.15 17.18 -14.00
CA ALA A 2 11.15 16.41 -13.31
C ALA A 2 9.78 16.96 -13.72
N GLY A 3 8.90 16.11 -14.19
CA GLY A 3 7.51 16.44 -14.40
C GLY A 3 6.89 16.96 -13.10
N GLU A 4 5.81 17.69 -13.21
CA GLU A 4 5.12 18.23 -12.04
C GLU A 4 4.61 17.08 -11.17
N LEU A 5 4.96 17.12 -9.88
CA LEU A 5 4.38 16.23 -8.87
C LEU A 5 3.05 16.82 -8.43
N ILE A 6 2.04 15.99 -8.39
CA ILE A 6 0.70 16.32 -7.92
C ILE A 6 0.47 15.50 -6.66
N VAL A 7 -0.11 16.11 -5.63
CA VAL A 7 -0.15 15.57 -4.26
C VAL A 7 -1.59 15.39 -3.77
N ALA A 8 -1.85 14.30 -3.06
CA ALA A 8 -3.00 14.13 -2.18
C ALA A 8 -2.51 13.67 -0.80
N VAL A 9 -3.19 14.03 0.28
CA VAL A 9 -2.73 13.80 1.65
C VAL A 9 -3.87 13.36 2.56
N GLU A 10 -3.59 12.37 3.40
CA GLU A 10 -4.40 12.02 4.56
C GLU A 10 -3.86 12.77 5.79
N ASP A 11 -4.56 13.80 6.23
CA ASP A 11 -4.23 14.57 7.44
C ASP A 11 -4.63 13.75 8.69
N ALA A 12 -3.69 13.55 9.61
CA ALA A 12 -3.93 12.75 10.81
C ALA A 12 -4.99 13.38 11.75
N ALA A 13 -5.06 14.70 11.81
CA ALA A 13 -6.05 15.39 12.62
C ALA A 13 -7.47 15.28 12.03
N GLU A 14 -7.59 15.42 10.70
CA GLU A 14 -8.86 15.28 9.98
C GLU A 14 -9.34 13.82 9.98
N GLN A 15 -8.45 12.84 9.83
CA GLN A 15 -8.79 11.40 9.84
C GLN A 15 -9.21 10.87 11.22
N ALA A 16 -8.97 11.62 12.31
CA ALA A 16 -9.54 11.31 13.63
C ALA A 16 -11.06 11.49 13.65
N GLU A 17 -11.62 12.28 12.74
CA GLU A 17 -13.05 12.42 12.52
C GLU A 17 -13.52 11.42 11.47
N ALA A 18 -14.53 10.62 11.79
CA ALA A 18 -15.06 9.63 10.84
C ALA A 18 -15.53 10.31 9.54
N HIS A 19 -15.03 9.83 8.41
CA HIS A 19 -15.34 10.32 7.06
C HIS A 19 -14.76 11.70 6.70
N ALA A 20 -13.68 12.14 7.33
CA ALA A 20 -12.98 13.34 6.89
C ALA A 20 -12.51 13.23 5.43
N PRO A 21 -12.75 14.24 4.60
CA PRO A 21 -12.33 14.21 3.21
C PRO A 21 -10.81 14.32 3.08
N LEU A 22 -10.26 13.67 2.06
CA LEU A 22 -8.84 13.82 1.71
C LEU A 22 -8.55 15.22 1.21
N ARG A 23 -7.35 15.73 1.50
CA ARG A 23 -6.79 16.95 0.93
C ARG A 23 -6.14 16.63 -0.41
N VAL A 24 -6.69 17.10 -1.51
CA VAL A 24 -6.29 16.73 -2.87
C VAL A 24 -5.91 17.98 -3.67
N GLN A 25 -4.72 18.00 -4.25
CA GLN A 25 -4.29 19.06 -5.16
C GLN A 25 -5.13 19.04 -6.43
N HIS A 26 -5.48 20.21 -6.95
CA HIS A 26 -6.13 20.33 -8.26
C HIS A 26 -5.35 19.58 -9.35
N GLY A 27 -6.05 18.78 -10.13
CA GLY A 27 -5.46 17.95 -11.19
C GLY A 27 -5.00 16.57 -10.75
N PHE A 28 -5.10 16.22 -9.46
CA PHE A 28 -4.95 14.84 -9.02
C PHE A 28 -6.26 14.09 -9.32
N ASP A 29 -6.20 13.14 -10.23
CA ASP A 29 -7.32 12.25 -10.56
C ASP A 29 -7.44 11.19 -9.46
N TRP A 30 -8.28 11.49 -8.46
CA TRP A 30 -8.52 10.61 -7.32
C TRP A 30 -9.44 9.47 -7.75
N PRO A 31 -9.02 8.20 -7.66
CA PRO A 31 -9.74 7.08 -8.25
C PRO A 31 -10.92 6.57 -7.41
N TYR A 32 -11.16 7.14 -6.25
CA TYR A 32 -12.19 6.66 -5.33
C TYR A 32 -13.35 7.66 -5.21
N PRO A 33 -14.55 7.18 -4.83
CA PRO A 33 -15.75 8.02 -4.70
C PRO A 33 -15.80 8.84 -3.40
N GLU A 34 -14.82 8.67 -2.49
CA GLU A 34 -14.79 9.39 -1.22
C GLU A 34 -14.69 10.90 -1.43
N PRO A 35 -15.30 11.69 -0.53
CA PRO A 35 -15.17 13.13 -0.59
C PRO A 35 -13.70 13.58 -0.55
N ALA A 36 -13.36 14.54 -1.38
CA ALA A 36 -12.03 15.14 -1.40
C ALA A 36 -12.13 16.66 -1.38
N HIS A 37 -11.30 17.31 -0.56
CA HIS A 37 -11.10 18.76 -0.61
C HIS A 37 -10.11 19.08 -1.71
N LEU A 38 -10.57 19.70 -2.80
CA LEU A 38 -9.72 20.18 -3.88
C LEU A 38 -9.05 21.48 -3.47
N LEU A 39 -7.72 21.45 -3.36
CA LEU A 39 -6.91 22.56 -2.88
C LEU A 39 -5.88 23.02 -3.92
N PRO A 40 -5.53 24.31 -3.95
CA PRO A 40 -4.39 24.78 -4.71
C PRO A 40 -3.08 24.12 -4.29
N ARG A 41 -2.11 24.09 -5.21
CA ARG A 41 -0.75 23.67 -4.88
C ARG A 41 -0.17 24.53 -3.73
N GLY A 42 0.43 23.86 -2.75
CA GLY A 42 0.99 24.51 -1.56
C GLY A 42 0.03 24.60 -0.37
N GLU A 43 -1.26 24.38 -0.58
CA GLU A 43 -2.27 24.31 0.50
C GLU A 43 -2.66 22.89 0.88
N VAL A 44 -2.18 21.89 0.14
CA VAL A 44 -2.51 20.47 0.35
C VAL A 44 -1.86 19.91 1.60
N LEU A 45 -0.61 20.30 1.88
CA LEU A 45 0.12 19.83 3.06
C LEU A 45 -0.39 20.55 4.30
N PRO A 46 -0.90 19.83 5.32
CA PRO A 46 -1.32 20.43 6.58
C PRO A 46 -0.10 20.86 7.41
N GLU A 47 -0.31 21.70 8.40
CA GLU A 47 0.72 22.05 9.40
C GLU A 47 0.98 20.91 10.41
N GLY A 48 0.03 19.98 10.52
CA GLY A 48 0.04 18.85 11.44
C GLY A 48 0.68 17.58 10.84
N PRO A 49 0.67 16.48 11.59
CA PRO A 49 1.19 15.19 11.13
C PRO A 49 0.34 14.63 9.98
N VAL A 50 1.01 14.04 9.00
CA VAL A 50 0.43 13.38 7.83
C VAL A 50 0.45 11.88 8.04
N LEU A 51 -0.68 11.21 7.87
CA LEU A 51 -0.75 9.74 7.91
C LEU A 51 -0.18 9.13 6.65
N LYS A 52 -0.54 9.70 5.49
CA LYS A 52 -0.10 9.24 4.18
C LYS A 52 -0.14 10.39 3.18
N ALA A 53 0.84 10.44 2.30
CA ALA A 53 0.79 11.28 1.11
C ALA A 53 0.80 10.40 -0.15
N PHE A 54 0.08 10.83 -1.17
CA PHE A 54 0.01 10.22 -2.48
C PHE A 54 0.66 11.15 -3.49
N LEU A 55 1.59 10.64 -4.28
CA LEU A 55 2.30 11.43 -5.28
C LEU A 55 2.10 10.83 -6.66
N ARG A 56 1.71 11.65 -7.61
CA ARG A 56 1.62 11.32 -9.03
C ARG A 56 2.52 12.25 -9.84
N SER A 57 3.10 11.74 -10.89
CA SER A 57 3.84 12.55 -11.86
C SER A 57 3.05 12.65 -13.16
N SER A 58 3.05 13.83 -13.79
CA SER A 58 2.45 14.02 -15.11
C SER A 58 3.27 13.39 -16.26
N THR A 59 4.51 12.97 -15.98
CA THR A 59 5.45 12.47 -17.02
C THR A 59 6.06 11.11 -16.71
N LEU A 60 6.02 10.66 -15.46
CA LEU A 60 6.62 9.39 -15.03
C LEU A 60 5.53 8.38 -14.69
N GLY A 61 5.73 7.13 -15.09
CA GLY A 61 4.96 6.02 -14.57
C GLY A 61 5.27 5.76 -13.09
N GLN A 62 4.37 5.06 -12.39
CA GLN A 62 4.48 4.82 -10.96
C GLN A 62 5.77 4.08 -10.55
N ASP A 63 6.22 3.09 -11.33
CA ASP A 63 7.44 2.32 -11.02
C ASP A 63 8.70 3.17 -11.12
N GLU A 64 8.77 4.02 -12.15
CA GLU A 64 9.88 4.96 -12.31
C GLU A 64 9.86 6.04 -11.24
N LEU A 65 8.68 6.56 -10.90
CA LEU A 65 8.50 7.51 -9.81
C LEU A 65 8.92 6.91 -8.47
N LEU A 66 8.49 5.67 -8.17
CA LEU A 66 8.91 4.92 -6.98
C LEU A 66 10.43 4.74 -6.93
N ALA A 67 11.03 4.29 -8.04
CA ALA A 67 12.47 4.08 -8.10
C ALA A 67 13.26 5.39 -7.89
N ARG A 68 12.75 6.53 -8.37
CA ARG A 68 13.36 7.84 -8.13
C ARG A 68 13.17 8.31 -6.70
N ALA A 69 11.96 8.17 -6.15
CA ALA A 69 11.67 8.55 -4.77
C ALA A 69 12.57 7.80 -3.78
N ARG A 70 12.73 6.49 -3.94
CA ARG A 70 13.59 5.65 -3.09
C ARG A 70 15.08 5.98 -3.13
N ARG A 71 15.55 6.77 -4.12
CA ARG A 71 16.94 7.25 -4.17
C ARG A 71 17.16 8.52 -3.37
N VAL A 72 16.11 9.27 -3.09
CA VAL A 72 16.20 10.60 -2.46
C VAL A 72 15.54 10.65 -1.08
N VAL A 73 14.61 9.76 -0.80
CA VAL A 73 13.95 9.64 0.51
C VAL A 73 14.77 8.69 1.37
N ASP A 74 15.21 9.17 2.53
CA ASP A 74 15.84 8.31 3.53
C ASP A 74 14.78 7.40 4.16
N PRO A 75 14.96 6.06 4.17
CA PRO A 75 14.04 5.13 4.83
C PRO A 75 13.83 5.42 6.32
N ALA A 76 14.76 6.13 6.96
CA ALA A 76 14.60 6.60 8.34
C ALA A 76 13.61 7.77 8.47
N GLU A 77 13.31 8.47 7.39
CA GLU A 77 12.39 9.60 7.36
C GLU A 77 11.00 9.23 6.84
N ALA A 78 10.93 8.35 5.83
CA ALA A 78 9.66 7.90 5.29
C ALA A 78 9.75 6.54 4.58
N GLU A 79 8.65 5.80 4.60
CA GLU A 79 8.44 4.61 3.77
C GLU A 79 7.84 5.01 2.42
N VAL A 80 8.35 4.48 1.30
CA VAL A 80 7.84 4.79 -0.04
C VAL A 80 7.47 3.51 -0.78
N THR A 81 6.22 3.43 -1.21
CA THR A 81 5.66 2.26 -1.89
C THR A 81 4.59 2.65 -2.92
N HIS A 82 3.92 1.70 -3.54
CA HIS A 82 2.70 1.92 -4.33
C HIS A 82 1.74 0.72 -4.29
N ALA A 83 0.47 1.00 -4.54
CA ALA A 83 -0.62 0.04 -4.61
C ALA A 83 -1.19 -0.16 -6.04
N GLY A 84 -0.47 0.26 -7.08
CA GLY A 84 -0.85 0.00 -8.47
C GLY A 84 -1.84 0.98 -9.11
N LEU A 85 -2.18 2.08 -8.43
CA LEU A 85 -3.22 3.03 -8.88
C LEU A 85 -2.67 4.25 -9.65
N GLY A 86 -1.45 4.14 -10.19
CA GLY A 86 -0.81 5.20 -10.96
C GLY A 86 -0.18 6.31 -10.11
N PHE A 87 -0.04 6.12 -8.81
CA PHE A 87 0.65 7.00 -7.87
C PHE A 87 1.52 6.20 -6.90
N ILE A 88 2.45 6.84 -6.24
CA ILE A 88 3.21 6.29 -5.11
C ILE A 88 2.64 6.81 -3.79
N GLU A 89 2.87 6.03 -2.74
CA GLU A 89 2.48 6.33 -1.36
C GLU A 89 3.73 6.64 -0.56
N VAL A 90 3.65 7.69 0.25
CA VAL A 90 4.67 8.08 1.23
C VAL A 90 4.03 8.03 2.60
N LEU A 91 4.60 7.21 3.49
CA LEU A 91 4.09 6.94 4.83
C LEU A 91 5.15 7.31 5.87
N PRO A 92 4.77 7.46 7.14
CA PRO A 92 5.76 7.54 8.22
C PRO A 92 6.73 6.37 8.20
N PRO A 93 7.97 6.54 8.66
CA PRO A 93 8.99 5.49 8.61
C PRO A 93 8.54 4.24 9.37
N GLY A 94 8.79 3.08 8.79
CA GLY A 94 8.42 1.79 9.35
C GLY A 94 6.92 1.45 9.33
N VAL A 95 6.07 2.29 8.75
CA VAL A 95 4.64 1.99 8.55
C VAL A 95 4.47 1.17 7.29
N THR A 96 4.29 -0.13 7.46
CA THR A 96 4.11 -1.12 6.38
C THR A 96 2.96 -2.07 6.69
N LYS A 97 2.51 -2.85 5.71
CA LYS A 97 1.53 -3.93 5.97
C LYS A 97 2.08 -4.99 6.93
N ALA A 98 3.40 -5.20 6.98
CA ALA A 98 4.01 -6.11 7.96
C ALA A 98 3.88 -5.59 9.39
N THR A 99 4.21 -4.31 9.63
CA THR A 99 4.11 -3.73 10.98
C THR A 99 2.66 -3.64 11.45
N GLY A 100 1.72 -3.33 10.55
CA GLY A 100 0.29 -3.37 10.87
C GLY A 100 -0.20 -4.78 11.20
N LEU A 101 0.25 -5.80 10.46
CA LEU A 101 -0.07 -7.20 10.74
C LEU A 101 0.53 -7.64 12.09
N ALA A 102 1.77 -7.24 12.42
CA ALA A 102 2.38 -7.55 13.73
C ALA A 102 1.52 -7.06 14.89
N VAL A 103 1.05 -5.81 14.84
CA VAL A 103 0.16 -5.23 15.87
C VAL A 103 -1.16 -6.03 15.97
N ALA A 104 -1.73 -6.47 14.84
CA ALA A 104 -2.93 -7.28 14.85
C ALA A 104 -2.67 -8.67 15.48
N LEU A 105 -1.56 -9.31 15.11
CA LEU A 105 -1.19 -10.63 15.64
C LEU A 105 -0.94 -10.63 17.14
N GLU A 106 -0.26 -9.61 17.68
CA GLU A 106 -0.08 -9.44 19.12
C GLU A 106 -1.43 -9.44 19.86
N ARG A 107 -2.43 -8.78 19.29
CA ARG A 107 -3.78 -8.70 19.87
C ARG A 107 -4.51 -10.06 19.89
N TYR A 108 -4.23 -10.93 18.92
CA TYR A 108 -4.84 -12.25 18.80
C TYR A 108 -3.98 -13.39 19.36
N GLY A 109 -2.77 -13.09 19.86
CA GLY A 109 -1.87 -14.08 20.46
C GLY A 109 -1.22 -15.00 19.45
N GLY A 110 -1.06 -14.56 18.18
CA GLY A 110 -0.40 -15.31 17.10
C GLY A 110 0.89 -14.64 16.63
N GLY A 111 1.57 -15.28 15.68
CA GLY A 111 2.75 -14.79 15.02
C GLY A 111 2.67 -14.88 13.49
N PHE A 112 3.67 -14.36 12.78
CA PHE A 112 3.72 -14.43 11.32
C PHE A 112 3.72 -15.86 10.77
N GLY A 113 4.19 -16.85 11.54
CA GLY A 113 4.15 -18.27 11.17
C GLY A 113 2.76 -18.88 11.16
N ASP A 114 1.80 -18.26 11.85
CA ASP A 114 0.44 -18.79 12.05
C ASP A 114 -0.57 -18.28 11.02
N VAL A 115 -0.11 -17.46 10.04
CA VAL A 115 -1.03 -16.77 9.13
C VAL A 115 -0.87 -17.19 7.68
N LEU A 116 -1.95 -17.04 6.94
CA LEU A 116 -2.01 -17.05 5.49
C LEU A 116 -2.30 -15.62 5.02
N VAL A 117 -1.43 -15.09 4.16
CA VAL A 117 -1.60 -13.75 3.58
C VAL A 117 -1.69 -13.82 2.06
N PHE A 118 -2.41 -12.85 1.50
CA PHE A 118 -2.51 -12.65 0.05
C PHE A 118 -1.95 -11.29 -0.32
N GLY A 119 -1.35 -11.19 -1.51
CA GLY A 119 -0.81 -9.93 -2.01
C GLY A 119 -0.89 -9.82 -3.52
N ASP A 120 -0.92 -8.57 -4.00
CA ASP A 120 -0.93 -8.25 -5.43
C ASP A 120 0.04 -7.13 -5.80
N MET A 121 0.36 -6.21 -4.89
CA MET A 121 1.16 -5.02 -5.20
C MET A 121 2.40 -4.86 -4.30
N PRO A 122 3.39 -4.04 -4.71
CA PRO A 122 4.65 -3.88 -3.98
C PRO A 122 4.53 -3.48 -2.51
N ASN A 123 3.44 -2.84 -2.09
CA ASN A 123 3.17 -2.55 -0.69
C ASN A 123 2.88 -3.81 0.16
N ASP A 124 2.67 -4.97 -0.47
CA ASP A 124 2.51 -6.27 0.21
C ASP A 124 3.84 -6.98 0.47
N LEU A 125 4.93 -6.59 -0.21
CA LEU A 125 6.21 -7.28 -0.12
C LEU A 125 6.77 -7.39 1.31
N PRO A 126 6.72 -6.35 2.16
CA PRO A 126 7.17 -6.46 3.54
C PRO A 126 6.38 -7.52 4.33
N MET A 127 5.06 -7.58 4.15
CA MET A 127 4.20 -8.57 4.80
C MET A 127 4.49 -9.98 4.29
N ILE A 128 4.59 -10.17 2.98
CA ILE A 128 4.92 -11.45 2.36
C ILE A 128 6.28 -11.96 2.87
N GLY A 129 7.29 -11.09 2.91
CA GLY A 129 8.61 -11.43 3.43
C GLY A 129 8.56 -11.90 4.88
N ALA A 130 7.98 -11.09 5.77
CA ALA A 130 7.88 -11.42 7.20
C ALA A 130 7.14 -12.74 7.46
N VAL A 131 6.04 -12.98 6.75
CA VAL A 131 5.25 -14.22 6.87
C VAL A 131 6.04 -15.43 6.34
N THR A 132 6.69 -15.30 5.19
CA THR A 132 7.48 -16.40 4.59
C THR A 132 8.68 -16.76 5.46
N GLU A 133 9.42 -15.77 5.96
CA GLU A 133 10.57 -15.96 6.85
C GLU A 133 10.18 -16.66 8.17
N ALA A 134 8.98 -16.40 8.67
CA ALA A 134 8.46 -17.04 9.88
C ALA A 134 7.84 -18.43 9.63
N GLY A 135 7.79 -18.92 8.40
CA GLY A 135 7.20 -20.21 8.03
C GLY A 135 5.68 -20.18 7.83
N GLY A 136 5.07 -19.01 7.81
CA GLY A 136 3.68 -18.81 7.41
C GLY A 136 3.46 -18.96 5.91
N ARG A 137 2.24 -18.77 5.43
CA ARG A 137 1.88 -18.94 4.01
C ARG A 137 1.60 -17.61 3.35
N ALA A 138 2.33 -17.31 2.28
CA ALA A 138 2.10 -16.14 1.44
C ALA A 138 1.73 -16.55 0.02
N VAL A 139 0.64 -16.02 -0.51
CA VAL A 139 0.05 -16.37 -1.81
C VAL A 139 -0.15 -15.11 -2.64
N ALA A 140 0.37 -15.09 -3.85
CA ALA A 140 0.11 -14.03 -4.82
C ALA A 140 -1.13 -14.38 -5.67
N VAL A 141 -1.91 -13.37 -6.05
CA VAL A 141 -2.93 -13.54 -7.07
C VAL A 141 -2.29 -13.59 -8.47
N ALA A 142 -2.95 -14.23 -9.45
CA ALA A 142 -2.37 -14.46 -10.77
C ALA A 142 -2.02 -13.16 -11.51
N ASN A 143 -2.77 -12.10 -11.31
CA ASN A 143 -2.56 -10.77 -11.88
C ASN A 143 -1.77 -9.81 -10.96
N ALA A 144 -1.07 -10.35 -9.96
CA ALA A 144 -0.18 -9.58 -9.09
C ALA A 144 1.04 -9.05 -9.85
N HIS A 145 1.60 -7.98 -9.31
CA HIS A 145 2.87 -7.40 -9.76
C HIS A 145 3.98 -8.48 -9.81
N PRO A 146 4.86 -8.48 -10.82
CA PRO A 146 5.89 -9.51 -10.97
C PRO A 146 6.75 -9.74 -9.73
N ALA A 147 7.13 -8.68 -9.01
CA ALA A 147 7.92 -8.78 -7.77
C ALA A 147 7.16 -9.52 -6.65
N VAL A 148 5.85 -9.33 -6.55
CA VAL A 148 5.00 -10.02 -5.57
C VAL A 148 4.87 -11.50 -5.89
N ARG A 149 4.65 -11.83 -7.17
CA ARG A 149 4.62 -13.23 -7.65
C ARG A 149 5.93 -13.97 -7.42
N ALA A 150 7.06 -13.25 -7.53
CA ALA A 150 8.39 -13.83 -7.29
C ALA A 150 8.68 -14.05 -5.79
N ALA A 151 8.10 -13.23 -4.90
CA ALA A 151 8.34 -13.29 -3.46
C ALA A 151 7.38 -14.25 -2.73
N ALA A 152 6.18 -14.48 -3.26
CA ALA A 152 5.19 -15.35 -2.65
C ALA A 152 5.53 -16.83 -2.86
N GLY A 153 5.27 -17.66 -1.84
CA GLY A 153 5.46 -19.11 -1.89
C GLY A 153 4.36 -19.88 -2.61
N GLY A 154 3.24 -19.21 -2.96
CA GLY A 154 2.11 -19.80 -3.67
C GLY A 154 1.46 -18.83 -4.65
N LEU A 155 0.64 -19.36 -5.54
CA LEU A 155 -0.12 -18.62 -6.53
C LEU A 155 -1.59 -19.07 -6.52
N THR A 156 -2.52 -18.13 -6.68
CA THR A 156 -3.95 -18.42 -6.86
C THR A 156 -4.49 -17.73 -8.12
N GLY A 157 -5.78 -17.90 -8.41
CA GLY A 157 -6.45 -17.17 -9.50
C GLY A 157 -6.38 -15.65 -9.33
N GLY A 158 -6.66 -14.91 -10.39
CA GLY A 158 -6.71 -13.45 -10.34
C GLY A 158 -7.78 -12.93 -9.39
N HIS A 159 -7.62 -11.69 -8.92
CA HIS A 159 -8.61 -11.04 -8.07
C HIS A 159 -9.95 -10.83 -8.81
N ASP A 160 -9.91 -10.69 -10.12
CA ASP A 160 -11.05 -10.60 -11.05
C ASP A 160 -11.76 -11.95 -11.30
N ALA A 161 -11.20 -13.05 -10.79
CA ALA A 161 -11.71 -14.43 -10.91
C ALA A 161 -11.95 -15.10 -9.55
N ASP A 162 -12.18 -14.32 -8.50
CA ASP A 162 -12.39 -14.79 -7.12
C ASP A 162 -11.26 -15.68 -6.57
N GLY A 163 -10.01 -15.44 -7.03
CA GLY A 163 -8.87 -16.29 -6.72
C GLY A 163 -8.64 -16.50 -5.22
N VAL A 164 -8.76 -15.43 -4.42
CA VAL A 164 -8.61 -15.52 -2.95
C VAL A 164 -9.70 -16.38 -2.33
N ALA A 165 -10.98 -16.15 -2.70
CA ALA A 165 -12.12 -16.92 -2.18
C ALA A 165 -11.97 -18.41 -2.48
N ARG A 166 -11.66 -18.77 -3.72
CA ARG A 166 -11.46 -20.16 -4.15
C ARG A 166 -10.30 -20.84 -3.44
N TYR A 167 -9.23 -20.11 -3.19
CA TYR A 167 -8.09 -20.63 -2.43
C TYR A 167 -8.49 -20.93 -0.97
N LEU A 168 -9.24 -20.02 -0.33
CA LEU A 168 -9.72 -20.21 1.04
C LEU A 168 -10.71 -21.37 1.13
N GLU A 169 -11.64 -21.52 0.17
CA GLU A 169 -12.55 -22.66 0.08
C GLU A 169 -11.79 -23.98 0.01
N ALA A 170 -10.74 -24.07 -0.82
CA ALA A 170 -9.91 -25.26 -0.91
C ALA A 170 -9.19 -25.58 0.40
N VAL A 171 -8.60 -24.57 1.05
CA VAL A 171 -7.94 -24.74 2.37
C VAL A 171 -8.92 -25.24 3.42
N LEU A 172 -10.14 -24.68 3.48
CA LEU A 172 -11.18 -25.08 4.43
C LEU A 172 -11.74 -26.47 4.14
N ALA A 173 -11.74 -26.91 2.88
CA ALA A 173 -12.13 -28.26 2.49
C ALA A 173 -11.05 -29.32 2.76
N GLY A 174 -9.86 -28.92 3.23
CA GLY A 174 -8.75 -29.82 3.52
C GLY A 174 -7.95 -30.26 2.30
N ALA A 175 -8.00 -29.47 1.23
CA ALA A 175 -7.25 -29.70 -0.02
C ALA A 175 -5.84 -29.11 0.03
#